data_f48c0a36d8537ad20b568dbfedf612f6
#
_entry.id   f48c0a36d8537ad20b568dbfedf612f6
#
_cell.length_a   1.000
_cell.length_b   1.000
_cell.length_c   1.000
_cell.angle_alpha   90.00
_cell.angle_beta   90.00
_cell.angle_gamma   90.00
#
_symmetry.space_group_name_H-M   'P 1'
#
loop_
_entity.id
_entity.type
_entity.pdbx_description
1 polymer ?
#
loop_
_entity_poly.entity_id
_entity_poly.type
_entity_poly.pdbx_seq_one_letter_code
_entity_poly.pdbx_strand_id
1 'polypeptide(L)'
;MFFVLNQLPDNYNDYQDSILLIKDNWDDWFQFETQFFVYYITPSRELCEIGNTKIGQAEMPSGQCSPNIPSRFTALSDDFFSLGQSDFYYERISQLGDSCRERILAGLRDIAFFPELYTKVRYYEVTKVSLMRDVTHFMVTHQYQRIAKGNARLTKYEIEYTYPCTDDSDVVTLRFNVIPDSNPPTNIHVIIGRNNVGKTHLIKNIISAIYSIDDGKEHGILRSTNSSTGRLVSARNQAFANVLCVSFSPFDDYSEILTHVRRRTAMPFTYIGINQQPSEKSEAESVPSPIPLSKILEHDFRTSLDRCLQSNRKREMLNKTIQVLESDPVFMHSQLRSLLIENNFLTPQKNAGKIFSRLSSGHQVIMLTLVQLIDYLTERTFVILDEPENHLHPPLLSAFIRALSELLINYNGVALIATHSPVILQEVPRSCVWKIDRSGSKVSANRLEIESFGATIGSLTREVFGLEVRESGFHKILCEEVKSGHSYEEIVERFNRELGDEALALLHTLIMLNNIDQL
;
A
#
# COMPACT_ATOMS: atom_id res chain seq x y z
N MET A 1 25.66 28.43 4.71
CA MET A 1 26.99 27.86 5.01
C MET A 1 26.81 26.49 5.60
N PHE A 2 27.65 25.50 5.25
CA PHE A 2 27.65 24.16 5.84
C PHE A 2 28.84 24.01 6.80
N PHE A 3 28.60 23.32 7.92
CA PHE A 3 29.63 22.99 8.93
C PHE A 3 29.57 21.50 9.23
N VAL A 4 30.73 20.84 9.22
CA VAL A 4 30.87 19.42 9.58
C VAL A 4 31.40 19.33 11.01
N LEU A 5 30.63 18.69 11.89
CA LEU A 5 30.93 18.61 13.31
C LEU A 5 30.84 17.15 13.79
N ASN A 6 31.50 16.83 14.89
CA ASN A 6 31.42 15.50 15.50
C ASN A 6 30.26 15.38 16.49
N GLN A 7 29.77 16.50 17.03
CA GLN A 7 28.65 16.54 17.95
C GLN A 7 27.89 17.85 17.80
N LEU A 8 26.62 17.87 18.20
CA LEU A 8 25.80 19.07 18.19
C LEU A 8 26.36 20.08 19.18
N PRO A 9 26.58 21.36 18.81
CA PRO A 9 27.09 22.37 19.71
C PRO A 9 26.04 22.77 20.76
N ASP A 10 26.46 23.11 21.97
CA ASP A 10 25.58 23.59 23.05
C ASP A 10 25.03 25.01 22.78
N ASN A 11 25.68 25.79 21.89
CA ASN A 11 25.28 27.14 21.52
C ASN A 11 25.30 27.32 20.00
N TYR A 12 24.24 27.92 19.45
CA TYR A 12 24.05 28.11 18.02
C TYR A 12 24.36 29.52 17.53
N ASN A 13 24.90 30.40 18.37
CA ASN A 13 25.11 31.82 18.02
C ASN A 13 26.03 32.01 16.80
N ASP A 14 27.02 31.14 16.63
CA ASP A 14 27.99 31.22 15.54
C ASP A 14 27.51 30.53 14.25
N TYR A 15 26.32 29.91 14.27
CA TYR A 15 25.79 29.09 13.16
C TYR A 15 24.50 29.64 12.57
N GLN A 16 24.19 30.92 12.78
CA GLN A 16 22.98 31.55 12.24
C GLN A 16 22.86 31.36 10.72
N ASP A 17 21.67 30.96 10.23
CA ASP A 17 21.35 30.62 8.83
C ASP A 17 22.35 29.62 8.21
N SER A 18 22.65 28.56 8.95
CA SER A 18 23.64 27.55 8.57
C SER A 18 23.10 26.13 8.69
N ILE A 19 23.73 25.23 7.96
CA ILE A 19 23.46 23.79 7.98
C ILE A 19 24.57 23.09 8.73
N LEU A 20 24.20 22.28 9.73
CA LEU A 20 25.13 21.47 10.50
C LEU A 20 25.02 20.02 10.02
N LEU A 21 26.17 19.43 9.71
CA LEU A 21 26.33 18.02 9.37
C LEU A 21 27.07 17.35 10.54
N ILE A 22 26.33 16.59 11.33
CA ILE A 22 26.90 15.88 12.47
C ILE A 22 27.28 14.46 12.01
N LYS A 23 28.55 14.11 12.13
CA LYS A 23 29.04 12.78 11.75
C LYS A 23 28.36 11.71 12.59
N ASP A 24 27.92 10.66 11.93
CA ASP A 24 27.51 9.42 12.56
C ASP A 24 28.62 8.38 12.36
N ASN A 25 28.95 7.66 13.43
CA ASN A 25 29.96 6.59 13.39
C ASN A 25 29.39 5.28 12.84
N TRP A 26 28.24 5.32 12.16
CA TRP A 26 27.65 4.16 11.52
C TRP A 26 28.45 3.74 10.29
N ASP A 27 28.96 2.51 10.30
CA ASP A 27 29.73 1.92 9.22
C ASP A 27 28.87 0.91 8.44
N ASP A 28 28.70 1.15 7.14
CA ASP A 28 28.01 0.25 6.24
C ASP A 28 28.95 -0.90 5.83
N TRP A 29 28.69 -2.09 6.37
CA TRP A 29 29.44 -3.33 6.09
C TRP A 29 30.94 -3.25 6.39
N PHE A 30 31.37 -2.46 7.36
CA PHE A 30 32.78 -2.21 7.67
C PHE A 30 33.61 -1.67 6.49
N GLN A 31 32.94 -0.92 5.59
CA GLN A 31 33.55 -0.36 4.38
C GLN A 31 33.40 1.15 4.26
N PHE A 32 32.21 1.71 4.63
CA PHE A 32 31.91 3.11 4.39
C PHE A 32 31.18 3.76 5.58
N GLU A 33 31.77 4.85 6.10
CA GLU A 33 31.18 5.74 7.10
C GLU A 33 30.74 7.03 6.40
N THR A 34 29.55 7.04 5.82
CA THR A 34 29.05 8.14 4.97
C THR A 34 27.90 8.90 5.59
N GLN A 35 27.38 8.46 6.74
CA GLN A 35 26.16 8.97 7.33
C GLN A 35 26.38 10.25 8.16
N PHE A 36 25.45 11.21 7.99
CA PHE A 36 25.43 12.47 8.71
C PHE A 36 24.00 12.80 9.15
N PHE A 37 23.84 13.29 10.38
CA PHE A 37 22.62 13.94 10.82
C PHE A 37 22.64 15.41 10.38
N VAL A 38 21.57 15.86 9.73
CA VAL A 38 21.47 17.21 9.16
C VAL A 38 20.54 18.06 10.01
N TYR A 39 21.03 19.22 10.42
CA TYR A 39 20.28 20.24 11.14
C TYR A 39 20.38 21.57 10.42
N TYR A 40 19.34 22.37 10.49
CA TYR A 40 19.33 23.75 10.03
C TYR A 40 19.14 24.69 11.21
N ILE A 41 20.01 25.68 11.33
CA ILE A 41 19.86 26.77 12.27
C ILE A 41 19.21 27.94 11.54
N THR A 42 18.01 28.30 11.94
CA THR A 42 17.24 29.38 11.31
C THR A 42 17.90 30.75 11.53
N PRO A 43 17.51 31.79 10.78
CA PRO A 43 17.90 33.17 11.05
C PRO A 43 17.52 33.64 12.47
N SER A 44 16.44 33.05 13.07
CA SER A 44 16.06 33.29 14.48
C SER A 44 16.84 32.45 15.48
N ARG A 45 17.82 31.65 15.02
CA ARG A 45 18.67 30.75 15.84
C ARG A 45 17.92 29.56 16.46
N GLU A 46 16.83 29.15 15.86
CA GLU A 46 16.12 27.95 16.22
C GLU A 46 16.74 26.73 15.52
N LEU A 47 16.88 25.62 16.25
CA LEU A 47 17.34 24.36 15.72
C LEU A 47 16.20 23.62 15.03
N CYS A 48 16.35 23.36 13.74
CA CYS A 48 15.46 22.50 12.97
C CYS A 48 16.20 21.20 12.60
N GLU A 49 15.74 20.09 13.13
CA GLU A 49 16.23 18.77 12.71
C GLU A 49 15.68 18.45 11.32
N ILE A 50 16.54 18.11 10.36
CA ILE A 50 16.17 17.76 9.00
C ILE A 50 16.08 16.24 8.83
N GLY A 51 17.06 15.50 9.27
CA GLY A 51 17.14 14.04 9.16
C GLY A 51 18.51 13.58 8.67
N ASN A 52 18.57 12.35 8.16
CA ASN A 52 19.82 11.72 7.79
C ASN A 52 20.11 11.85 6.29
N THR A 53 21.36 12.11 5.96
CA THR A 53 21.89 12.01 4.60
C THR A 53 23.16 11.17 4.60
N LYS A 54 23.44 10.50 3.49
CA LYS A 54 24.73 9.87 3.26
C LYS A 54 25.47 10.64 2.17
N ILE A 55 26.76 10.89 2.38
CA ILE A 55 27.62 11.62 1.45
C ILE A 55 28.69 10.67 0.94
N GLY A 56 28.69 10.43 -0.36
CA GLY A 56 29.72 9.65 -1.06
C GLY A 56 30.75 10.53 -1.71
N GLN A 57 31.91 9.97 -1.99
CA GLN A 57 32.98 10.59 -2.78
C GLN A 57 33.28 9.70 -3.98
N ALA A 58 33.46 10.32 -5.16
CA ALA A 58 33.85 9.60 -6.36
C ALA A 58 35.25 8.97 -6.16
N GLU A 59 35.44 7.75 -6.68
CA GLU A 59 36.74 7.05 -6.69
C GLU A 59 37.40 7.01 -5.30
N MET A 60 36.64 6.73 -4.24
CA MET A 60 37.19 6.56 -2.91
C MET A 60 38.33 5.52 -2.93
N PRO A 61 39.53 5.86 -2.47
CA PRO A 61 40.66 4.93 -2.46
C PRO A 61 40.35 3.68 -1.65
N SER A 62 40.93 2.55 -2.04
CA SER A 62 40.83 1.31 -1.28
C SER A 62 41.28 1.51 0.17
N GLY A 63 40.42 1.15 1.13
CA GLY A 63 40.68 1.34 2.57
C GLY A 63 40.24 2.69 3.13
N GLN A 64 39.69 3.61 2.33
CA GLN A 64 39.08 4.84 2.82
C GLN A 64 37.62 4.56 3.21
N CYS A 65 37.33 4.65 4.51
CA CYS A 65 35.98 4.41 5.04
C CYS A 65 35.06 5.65 4.98
N SER A 66 35.63 6.86 5.17
CA SER A 66 34.86 8.12 5.24
C SER A 66 35.22 9.08 4.09
N PRO A 67 34.24 9.86 3.54
CA PRO A 67 34.54 10.88 2.54
C PRO A 67 35.34 12.02 3.17
N ASN A 68 36.32 12.56 2.43
CA ASN A 68 37.17 13.65 2.91
C ASN A 68 36.52 15.02 2.71
N ILE A 69 35.45 15.29 3.46
CA ILE A 69 34.65 16.50 3.36
C ILE A 69 35.30 17.65 4.11
N PRO A 70 35.40 18.89 3.52
CA PRO A 70 35.88 20.07 4.24
C PRO A 70 35.04 20.36 5.49
N SER A 71 35.67 20.81 6.57
CA SER A 71 34.96 21.15 7.83
C SER A 71 33.98 22.32 7.67
N ARG A 72 34.13 23.15 6.62
CA ARG A 72 33.28 24.25 6.29
C ARG A 72 33.24 24.46 4.77
N PHE A 73 32.02 24.63 4.20
CA PHE A 73 31.85 24.86 2.75
C PHE A 73 30.53 25.57 2.44
N THR A 74 30.40 26.11 1.24
CA THR A 74 29.13 26.63 0.68
C THR A 74 28.45 25.61 -0.21
N ALA A 75 29.23 24.84 -0.96
CA ALA A 75 28.80 23.69 -1.75
C ALA A 75 29.94 22.67 -1.82
N LEU A 76 29.59 21.38 -1.90
CA LEU A 76 30.54 20.30 -2.14
C LEU A 76 31.13 20.38 -3.55
N SER A 77 32.39 19.98 -3.72
CA SER A 77 33.03 19.88 -5.05
C SER A 77 32.46 18.75 -5.89
N ASP A 78 32.86 18.68 -7.15
CA ASP A 78 32.36 17.72 -8.13
C ASP A 78 32.64 16.25 -7.76
N ASP A 79 33.59 16.02 -6.87
CA ASP A 79 33.93 14.68 -6.39
C ASP A 79 32.93 14.12 -5.39
N PHE A 80 32.06 14.96 -4.80
CA PHE A 80 31.10 14.53 -3.80
C PHE A 80 29.69 14.51 -4.34
N PHE A 81 28.88 13.66 -3.72
CA PHE A 81 27.45 13.57 -3.95
C PHE A 81 26.74 13.04 -2.71
N SER A 82 25.48 13.38 -2.52
CA SER A 82 24.72 12.96 -1.34
C SER A 82 23.37 12.34 -1.71
N LEU A 83 22.80 11.64 -0.74
CA LEU A 83 21.44 11.10 -0.83
C LEU A 83 20.77 11.15 0.53
N GLY A 84 19.65 11.85 0.63
CA GLY A 84 18.77 11.78 1.80
C GLY A 84 18.26 10.36 2.01
N GLN A 85 18.24 9.91 3.27
CA GLN A 85 17.95 8.51 3.60
C GLN A 85 16.45 8.23 3.84
N SER A 86 15.61 9.26 3.75
CA SER A 86 14.15 9.12 3.89
C SER A 86 13.39 10.21 3.14
N ASP A 87 12.14 9.95 2.81
CA ASP A 87 11.21 10.96 2.29
C ASP A 87 11.05 12.15 3.25
N PHE A 88 11.07 11.87 4.55
CA PHE A 88 11.01 12.83 5.61
C PHE A 88 12.15 13.88 5.58
N TYR A 89 13.37 13.47 5.21
CA TYR A 89 14.49 14.39 4.97
C TYR A 89 14.12 15.43 3.91
N TYR A 90 13.60 15.00 2.76
CA TYR A 90 13.23 15.88 1.67
C TYR A 90 12.01 16.76 2.00
N GLU A 91 11.05 16.22 2.74
CA GLU A 91 9.85 16.97 3.17
C GLU A 91 10.19 18.10 4.15
N ARG A 92 11.04 17.81 5.15
CA ARG A 92 11.51 18.86 6.08
C ARG A 92 12.25 19.96 5.35
N ILE A 93 13.12 19.61 4.41
CA ILE A 93 13.80 20.60 3.56
C ILE A 93 12.78 21.40 2.73
N SER A 94 11.76 20.76 2.17
CA SER A 94 10.71 21.44 1.41
C SER A 94 9.88 22.42 2.25
N GLN A 95 9.63 22.10 3.53
CA GLN A 95 8.93 22.99 4.47
C GLN A 95 9.72 24.26 4.82
N LEU A 96 11.03 24.28 4.61
CA LEU A 96 11.87 25.47 4.80
C LEU A 96 11.70 26.51 3.68
N GLY A 97 10.94 26.19 2.62
CA GLY A 97 10.72 27.03 1.45
C GLY A 97 11.73 26.81 0.33
N ASP A 98 11.37 27.23 -0.88
CA ASP A 98 12.09 26.91 -2.12
C ASP A 98 13.56 27.33 -2.10
N SER A 99 13.85 28.55 -1.67
CA SER A 99 15.22 29.08 -1.63
C SER A 99 16.12 28.27 -0.68
N CYS A 100 15.60 27.87 0.49
CA CYS A 100 16.36 27.07 1.44
C CYS A 100 16.55 25.64 0.93
N ARG A 101 15.50 25.06 0.35
CA ARG A 101 15.53 23.73 -0.26
C ARG A 101 16.60 23.63 -1.36
N GLU A 102 16.59 24.55 -2.32
CA GLU A 102 17.56 24.57 -3.39
C GLU A 102 18.99 24.76 -2.86
N ARG A 103 19.19 25.66 -1.91
CA ARG A 103 20.49 25.90 -1.27
C ARG A 103 21.03 24.65 -0.59
N ILE A 104 20.19 23.89 0.14
CA ILE A 104 20.61 22.70 0.87
C ILE A 104 20.92 21.58 -0.12
N LEU A 105 19.98 21.25 -1.01
CA LEU A 105 20.12 20.10 -1.91
C LEU A 105 21.20 20.33 -2.97
N ALA A 106 21.32 21.55 -3.50
CA ALA A 106 22.40 21.87 -4.42
C ALA A 106 23.75 21.93 -3.72
N GLY A 107 23.81 22.50 -2.50
CA GLY A 107 25.05 22.58 -1.74
C GLY A 107 25.60 21.22 -1.32
N LEU A 108 24.75 20.24 -1.08
CA LEU A 108 25.10 18.84 -0.80
C LEU A 108 25.23 17.98 -2.06
N ARG A 109 24.96 18.51 -3.25
CA ARG A 109 24.95 17.78 -4.53
C ARG A 109 24.08 16.53 -4.47
N ASP A 110 22.85 16.70 -3.98
CA ASP A 110 21.93 15.60 -3.76
C ASP A 110 21.52 14.93 -5.08
N ILE A 111 21.64 13.60 -5.17
CA ILE A 111 21.43 12.85 -6.41
C ILE A 111 19.94 12.66 -6.76
N ALA A 112 19.02 12.87 -5.83
CA ALA A 112 17.60 12.94 -6.15
C ALA A 112 17.24 14.33 -6.71
N PHE A 113 17.90 15.39 -6.24
CA PHE A 113 17.74 16.74 -6.80
C PHE A 113 18.36 16.89 -8.20
N PHE A 114 19.50 16.21 -8.44
CA PHE A 114 20.23 16.19 -9.71
C PHE A 114 20.19 14.80 -10.38
N PRO A 115 19.16 14.45 -11.17
CA PRO A 115 19.03 13.14 -11.81
C PRO A 115 20.20 12.77 -12.72
N GLU A 116 20.80 13.77 -13.37
CA GLU A 116 21.97 13.58 -14.24
C GLU A 116 23.20 13.11 -13.45
N LEU A 117 23.37 13.65 -12.24
CA LEU A 117 24.43 13.22 -11.31
C LEU A 117 24.18 11.79 -10.87
N TYR A 118 22.93 11.44 -10.51
CA TYR A 118 22.58 10.08 -10.16
C TYR A 118 22.94 9.07 -11.25
N THR A 119 22.66 9.39 -12.50
CA THR A 119 23.00 8.52 -13.65
C THR A 119 24.49 8.24 -13.74
N LYS A 120 25.35 9.21 -13.38
CA LYS A 120 26.82 9.06 -13.36
C LYS A 120 27.31 8.23 -12.19
N VAL A 121 26.76 8.48 -10.97
CA VAL A 121 27.35 7.90 -9.74
C VAL A 121 26.67 6.60 -9.28
N ARG A 122 25.55 6.19 -9.84
CA ARG A 122 24.78 5.02 -9.41
C ARG A 122 25.55 3.70 -9.45
N TYR A 123 26.62 3.62 -10.23
CA TYR A 123 27.44 2.42 -10.37
C TYR A 123 28.66 2.40 -9.45
N TYR A 124 28.97 3.49 -8.76
CA TYR A 124 30.06 3.52 -7.80
C TYR A 124 29.76 2.58 -6.62
N GLU A 125 30.82 1.98 -6.07
CA GLU A 125 30.69 1.01 -4.99
C GLU A 125 30.08 1.66 -3.74
N VAL A 126 30.55 2.85 -3.35
CA VAL A 126 29.98 3.62 -2.23
C VAL A 126 28.49 3.91 -2.42
N THR A 127 28.04 4.15 -3.63
CA THR A 127 26.60 4.36 -3.91
C THR A 127 25.82 3.08 -3.67
N LYS A 128 26.28 1.94 -4.20
CA LYS A 128 25.56 0.65 -4.08
C LYS A 128 25.57 0.11 -2.66
N VAL A 129 26.73 0.14 -2.00
CA VAL A 129 26.93 -0.50 -0.70
C VAL A 129 26.41 0.36 0.44
N SER A 130 26.56 1.68 0.34
CA SER A 130 26.20 2.59 1.43
C SER A 130 24.97 3.46 1.12
N LEU A 131 25.02 4.36 0.12
CA LEU A 131 23.94 5.33 -0.10
C LEU A 131 22.60 4.65 -0.44
N MET A 132 22.65 3.56 -1.19
CA MET A 132 21.47 2.82 -1.66
C MET A 132 21.13 1.59 -0.82
N ARG A 133 21.74 1.43 0.36
CA ARG A 133 21.54 0.25 1.22
C ARG A 133 20.05 0.02 1.55
N ASP A 134 19.38 1.08 2.01
CA ASP A 134 17.98 1.06 2.43
C ASP A 134 17.06 1.87 1.50
N VAL A 135 17.61 2.34 0.36
CA VAL A 135 16.92 3.20 -0.61
C VAL A 135 16.94 2.53 -1.97
N THR A 136 15.77 2.34 -2.58
CA THR A 136 15.66 1.73 -3.92
C THR A 136 15.89 2.76 -5.03
N HIS A 137 16.32 2.29 -6.21
CA HIS A 137 16.42 3.12 -7.42
C HIS A 137 15.11 3.87 -7.68
N PHE A 138 13.98 3.20 -7.47
CA PHE A 138 12.66 3.75 -7.67
C PHE A 138 12.36 4.91 -6.71
N MET A 139 12.70 4.77 -5.43
CA MET A 139 12.54 5.85 -4.45
C MET A 139 13.32 7.10 -4.86
N VAL A 140 14.58 6.96 -5.31
CA VAL A 140 15.40 8.09 -5.75
C VAL A 140 14.80 8.78 -6.95
N THR A 141 14.44 8.02 -8.00
CA THR A 141 14.03 8.57 -9.30
C THR A 141 12.59 9.07 -9.35
N HIS A 142 11.76 8.71 -8.39
CA HIS A 142 10.34 9.10 -8.34
C HIS A 142 10.03 9.92 -7.10
N GLN A 143 10.00 9.29 -5.92
CA GLN A 143 9.54 9.93 -4.69
C GLN A 143 10.48 11.05 -4.24
N TYR A 144 11.76 10.74 -4.04
CA TYR A 144 12.74 11.72 -3.55
C TYR A 144 12.96 12.84 -4.54
N GLN A 145 13.08 12.51 -5.84
CA GLN A 145 13.18 13.52 -6.89
C GLN A 145 11.98 14.47 -6.94
N ARG A 146 10.77 13.94 -6.78
CA ARG A 146 9.54 14.74 -6.75
C ARG A 146 9.51 15.68 -5.55
N ILE A 147 9.81 15.18 -4.35
CA ILE A 147 9.80 15.98 -3.11
C ILE A 147 10.95 17.01 -3.15
N ALA A 148 12.13 16.62 -3.58
CA ALA A 148 13.29 17.49 -3.73
C ALA A 148 13.02 18.68 -4.67
N LYS A 149 12.16 18.50 -5.68
CA LYS A 149 11.72 19.55 -6.62
C LYS A 149 10.48 20.33 -6.16
N GLY A 150 10.08 20.21 -4.89
CA GLY A 150 8.97 20.97 -4.33
C GLY A 150 7.60 20.31 -4.50
N ASN A 151 7.51 19.00 -4.36
CA ASN A 151 6.26 18.24 -4.47
C ASN A 151 5.54 18.42 -5.82
N ALA A 152 6.26 18.21 -6.91
CA ALA A 152 5.65 18.18 -8.24
C ALA A 152 4.42 17.25 -8.27
N ARG A 153 3.38 17.63 -9.03
CA ARG A 153 2.12 16.87 -9.12
C ARG A 153 2.36 15.40 -9.41
N LEU A 154 1.60 14.54 -8.75
CA LEU A 154 1.59 13.12 -9.01
C LEU A 154 1.24 12.83 -10.47
N THR A 155 1.86 11.83 -11.07
CA THR A 155 1.64 11.49 -12.47
C THR A 155 0.66 10.34 -12.61
N LYS A 156 -0.24 10.46 -13.59
CA LYS A 156 -1.08 9.32 -14.03
C LYS A 156 -0.19 8.17 -14.50
N TYR A 157 -0.58 6.94 -14.18
CA TYR A 157 0.06 5.74 -14.72
C TYR A 157 -0.96 4.62 -14.95
N GLU A 158 -0.60 3.71 -15.84
CA GLU A 158 -1.41 2.55 -16.20
C GLU A 158 -0.59 1.28 -16.01
N ILE A 159 -1.24 0.26 -15.50
CA ILE A 159 -0.71 -1.10 -15.36
C ILE A 159 -1.60 -2.00 -16.20
N GLU A 160 -1.00 -2.82 -17.03
CA GLU A 160 -1.66 -3.82 -17.85
C GLU A 160 -1.14 -5.21 -17.47
N TYR A 161 -2.03 -6.09 -17.09
CA TYR A 161 -1.72 -7.49 -16.85
C TYR A 161 -2.43 -8.36 -17.87
N THR A 162 -1.65 -9.16 -18.60
CA THR A 162 -2.15 -10.14 -19.56
C THR A 162 -2.04 -11.52 -18.95
N TYR A 163 -3.20 -12.19 -18.81
CA TYR A 163 -3.29 -13.53 -18.22
C TYR A 163 -2.65 -14.58 -19.16
N PRO A 164 -1.96 -15.61 -18.64
CA PRO A 164 -1.44 -16.68 -19.49
C PRO A 164 -2.60 -17.47 -20.09
N CYS A 165 -2.65 -17.56 -21.41
CA CYS A 165 -3.63 -18.36 -22.14
C CYS A 165 -2.91 -19.45 -22.95
N THR A 166 -3.50 -20.64 -22.97
CA THR A 166 -2.98 -21.77 -23.78
C THR A 166 -3.45 -21.72 -25.22
N ASP A 167 -4.51 -20.97 -25.52
CA ASP A 167 -5.07 -20.76 -26.86
C ASP A 167 -5.02 -19.29 -27.24
N ASP A 168 -4.46 -18.95 -28.40
CA ASP A 168 -4.29 -17.58 -28.93
C ASP A 168 -5.60 -16.78 -29.08
N SER A 169 -6.77 -17.42 -28.96
CA SER A 169 -8.07 -16.80 -29.23
C SER A 169 -8.71 -16.02 -28.09
N ASP A 170 -8.30 -16.22 -26.82
CA ASP A 170 -8.97 -15.65 -25.66
C ASP A 170 -7.99 -15.02 -24.66
N VAL A 171 -7.18 -14.05 -25.10
CA VAL A 171 -6.24 -13.33 -24.23
C VAL A 171 -6.99 -12.38 -23.31
N VAL A 172 -7.05 -12.69 -22.02
CA VAL A 172 -7.64 -11.81 -21.01
C VAL A 172 -6.63 -10.77 -20.56
N THR A 173 -6.97 -9.50 -20.74
CA THR A 173 -6.11 -8.36 -20.32
C THR A 173 -6.85 -7.48 -19.33
N LEU A 174 -6.23 -7.29 -18.17
CA LEU A 174 -6.73 -6.40 -17.11
C LEU A 174 -5.94 -5.09 -17.14
N ARG A 175 -6.65 -3.96 -17.14
CA ARG A 175 -6.04 -2.62 -17.10
C ARG A 175 -6.42 -1.90 -15.81
N PHE A 176 -5.40 -1.36 -15.15
CA PHE A 176 -5.52 -0.62 -13.92
C PHE A 176 -4.97 0.78 -14.12
N ASN A 177 -5.86 1.77 -14.15
CA ASN A 177 -5.50 3.17 -14.39
C ASN A 177 -5.54 3.96 -13.10
N VAL A 178 -4.41 4.50 -12.68
CA VAL A 178 -4.32 5.40 -11.52
C VAL A 178 -4.25 6.84 -12.01
N ILE A 179 -5.28 7.61 -11.71
CA ILE A 179 -5.42 9.02 -12.08
C ILE A 179 -5.40 9.84 -10.80
N PRO A 180 -4.30 10.55 -10.50
CA PRO A 180 -4.23 11.42 -9.33
C PRO A 180 -5.35 12.47 -9.36
N ASP A 181 -5.80 12.87 -8.17
CA ASP A 181 -6.84 13.88 -7.95
C ASP A 181 -8.20 13.57 -8.63
N SER A 182 -8.44 12.31 -9.04
CA SER A 182 -9.74 11.90 -9.57
C SER A 182 -10.80 11.81 -8.46
N ASN A 183 -12.04 12.15 -8.81
CA ASN A 183 -13.19 12.00 -7.93
C ASN A 183 -14.32 11.27 -8.69
N PRO A 184 -14.67 10.04 -8.29
CA PRO A 184 -14.08 9.24 -7.21
C PRO A 184 -12.63 8.83 -7.47
N PRO A 185 -11.84 8.49 -6.39
CA PRO A 185 -10.46 8.07 -6.52
C PRO A 185 -10.31 6.77 -7.31
N THR A 186 -9.21 6.63 -8.05
CA THR A 186 -8.90 5.45 -8.87
C THR A 186 -7.72 4.63 -8.34
N ASN A 187 -7.33 4.83 -7.09
CA ASN A 187 -6.21 4.14 -6.47
C ASN A 187 -6.54 2.71 -5.98
N ILE A 188 -7.83 2.34 -5.96
CA ILE A 188 -8.29 1.00 -5.60
C ILE A 188 -8.94 0.36 -6.82
N HIS A 189 -8.41 -0.79 -7.23
CA HIS A 189 -9.01 -1.65 -8.24
C HIS A 189 -9.53 -2.93 -7.61
N VAL A 190 -10.63 -3.45 -8.13
CA VAL A 190 -11.33 -4.61 -7.57
C VAL A 190 -11.49 -5.69 -8.62
N ILE A 191 -11.18 -6.91 -8.22
CA ILE A 191 -11.52 -8.13 -8.94
C ILE A 191 -12.66 -8.80 -8.17
N ILE A 192 -13.84 -8.85 -8.78
CA ILE A 192 -14.99 -9.51 -8.19
C ILE A 192 -15.45 -10.70 -9.02
N GLY A 193 -15.98 -11.70 -8.36
CA GLY A 193 -16.53 -12.90 -8.99
C GLY A 193 -16.91 -13.94 -7.95
N ARG A 194 -17.54 -15.01 -8.42
CA ARG A 194 -17.98 -16.14 -7.59
C ARG A 194 -16.81 -16.80 -6.85
N ASN A 195 -17.13 -17.60 -5.86
CA ASN A 195 -16.13 -18.46 -5.26
C ASN A 195 -15.59 -19.47 -6.31
N ASN A 196 -14.32 -19.81 -6.21
CA ASN A 196 -13.66 -20.77 -7.10
C ASN A 196 -13.48 -20.33 -8.58
N VAL A 197 -13.68 -19.05 -8.93
CA VAL A 197 -13.34 -18.54 -10.28
C VAL A 197 -11.84 -18.31 -10.47
N GLY A 198 -11.03 -18.41 -9.40
CA GLY A 198 -9.58 -18.27 -9.44
C GLY A 198 -9.06 -16.88 -9.09
N LYS A 199 -9.78 -16.06 -8.28
CA LYS A 199 -9.33 -14.72 -7.85
C LYS A 199 -7.97 -14.75 -7.15
N THR A 200 -7.82 -15.59 -6.12
CA THR A 200 -6.54 -15.79 -5.41
C THR A 200 -5.43 -16.27 -6.34
N HIS A 201 -5.74 -17.18 -7.27
CA HIS A 201 -4.76 -17.64 -8.27
C HIS A 201 -4.33 -16.50 -9.20
N LEU A 202 -5.25 -15.64 -9.63
CA LEU A 202 -4.94 -14.46 -10.42
C LEU A 202 -4.03 -13.48 -9.66
N ILE A 203 -4.30 -13.25 -8.37
CA ILE A 203 -3.42 -12.46 -7.51
C ILE A 203 -2.00 -13.05 -7.46
N LYS A 204 -1.88 -14.35 -7.21
CA LYS A 204 -0.58 -15.05 -7.18
C LYS A 204 0.18 -14.90 -8.49
N ASN A 205 -0.50 -15.03 -9.61
CA ASN A 205 0.10 -14.85 -10.94
C ASN A 205 0.56 -13.40 -11.16
N ILE A 206 -0.22 -12.40 -10.74
CA ILE A 206 0.18 -10.98 -10.83
C ILE A 206 1.44 -10.72 -9.99
N ILE A 207 1.50 -11.23 -8.75
CA ILE A 207 2.70 -11.12 -7.91
C ILE A 207 3.89 -11.78 -8.60
N SER A 208 3.73 -12.99 -9.12
CA SER A 208 4.78 -13.73 -9.82
C SER A 208 5.28 -12.99 -11.06
N ALA A 209 4.36 -12.36 -11.81
CA ALA A 209 4.70 -11.53 -12.97
C ALA A 209 5.46 -10.24 -12.59
N ILE A 210 5.10 -9.59 -11.46
CA ILE A 210 5.80 -8.41 -10.92
C ILE A 210 7.26 -8.79 -10.62
N TYR A 211 7.49 -9.92 -9.97
CA TYR A 211 8.82 -10.37 -9.57
C TYR A 211 9.55 -11.17 -10.65
N SER A 212 8.94 -11.37 -11.81
CA SER A 212 9.50 -12.13 -12.92
C SER A 212 10.01 -13.52 -12.50
N ILE A 213 9.17 -14.23 -11.74
CA ILE A 213 9.50 -15.55 -11.20
C ILE A 213 9.74 -16.55 -12.34
N ASP A 214 9.04 -16.37 -13.45
CA ASP A 214 9.24 -17.09 -14.72
C ASP A 214 9.34 -16.12 -15.91
N ASP A 215 9.56 -16.64 -17.11
CA ASP A 215 9.61 -15.85 -18.35
C ASP A 215 8.21 -15.44 -18.88
N GLY A 216 7.17 -15.43 -18.03
CA GLY A 216 5.80 -15.00 -18.37
C GLY A 216 4.94 -16.09 -19.00
N LYS A 217 5.44 -17.33 -19.11
CA LYS A 217 4.71 -18.43 -19.72
C LYS A 217 3.62 -19.01 -18.83
N GLU A 218 3.89 -19.05 -17.50
CA GLU A 218 2.96 -19.65 -16.53
C GLU A 218 2.15 -18.61 -15.76
N HIS A 219 2.73 -17.40 -15.53
CA HIS A 219 2.12 -16.39 -14.65
C HIS A 219 1.65 -15.13 -15.39
N GLY A 220 1.75 -15.08 -16.71
CA GLY A 220 1.32 -13.93 -17.50
C GLY A 220 2.35 -12.79 -17.55
N ILE A 221 1.95 -11.68 -18.18
CA ILE A 221 2.85 -10.55 -18.46
C ILE A 221 2.30 -9.29 -17.85
N LEU A 222 3.12 -8.59 -17.05
CA LEU A 222 2.81 -7.27 -16.52
C LEU A 222 3.56 -6.19 -17.31
N ARG A 223 2.82 -5.14 -17.71
CA ARG A 223 3.36 -3.92 -18.33
C ARG A 223 2.95 -2.71 -17.54
N SER A 224 3.76 -1.67 -17.54
CA SER A 224 3.38 -0.38 -16.96
C SER A 224 3.77 0.78 -17.85
N THR A 225 3.09 1.91 -17.71
CA THR A 225 3.42 3.13 -18.44
C THR A 225 4.79 3.65 -18.00
N ASN A 226 5.69 3.80 -18.95
CA ASN A 226 6.96 4.48 -18.71
C ASN A 226 6.71 5.98 -18.54
N SER A 227 7.16 6.57 -17.42
CA SER A 227 6.90 7.95 -17.05
C SER A 227 7.49 8.98 -18.02
N SER A 228 8.57 8.63 -18.74
CA SER A 228 9.24 9.53 -19.67
C SER A 228 8.70 9.44 -21.10
N THR A 229 8.23 8.26 -21.54
CA THR A 229 7.79 8.04 -22.91
C THR A 229 6.28 7.90 -23.07
N GLY A 230 5.54 7.72 -21.97
CA GLY A 230 4.10 7.43 -21.97
C GLY A 230 3.73 6.07 -22.60
N ARG A 231 4.70 5.21 -22.94
CA ARG A 231 4.46 3.92 -23.57
C ARG A 231 4.42 2.80 -22.51
N LEU A 232 3.59 1.79 -22.77
CA LEU A 232 3.59 0.55 -21.97
C LEU A 232 4.88 -0.24 -22.24
N VAL A 233 5.64 -0.47 -21.17
CA VAL A 233 6.87 -1.28 -21.19
C VAL A 233 6.75 -2.41 -20.18
N SER A 234 7.57 -3.45 -20.33
CA SER A 234 7.62 -4.53 -19.34
C SER A 234 7.86 -3.97 -17.94
N ALA A 235 7.01 -4.33 -16.99
CA ALA A 235 7.05 -3.82 -15.63
C ALA A 235 8.09 -4.51 -14.71
N ARG A 236 8.95 -5.37 -15.28
CA ARG A 236 9.96 -6.15 -14.55
C ARG A 236 10.74 -5.27 -13.57
N ASN A 237 10.49 -5.42 -12.26
CA ASN A 237 11.17 -4.71 -11.16
C ASN A 237 11.21 -3.16 -11.26
N GLN A 238 10.37 -2.53 -12.06
CA GLN A 238 10.41 -1.08 -12.32
C GLN A 238 9.06 -0.37 -12.18
N ALA A 239 7.95 -1.10 -12.03
CA ALA A 239 6.62 -0.50 -11.93
C ALA A 239 6.31 0.05 -10.53
N PHE A 240 6.84 -0.61 -9.51
CA PHE A 240 6.53 -0.36 -8.10
C PHE A 240 7.79 -0.22 -7.27
N ALA A 241 7.68 0.52 -6.15
CA ALA A 241 8.74 0.62 -5.16
C ALA A 241 8.79 -0.62 -4.25
N ASN A 242 7.62 -1.14 -3.89
CA ASN A 242 7.43 -2.35 -3.10
C ASN A 242 6.04 -2.97 -3.34
N VAL A 243 5.86 -4.19 -2.87
CA VAL A 243 4.57 -4.90 -2.87
C VAL A 243 4.20 -5.30 -1.46
N LEU A 244 2.98 -4.95 -1.05
CA LEU A 244 2.40 -5.37 0.22
C LEU A 244 1.23 -6.30 -0.06
N CYS A 245 1.27 -7.52 0.47
CA CYS A 245 0.21 -8.50 0.33
C CYS A 245 -0.48 -8.73 1.67
N VAL A 246 -1.79 -8.49 1.72
CA VAL A 246 -2.62 -8.63 2.91
C VAL A 246 -3.57 -9.79 2.73
N SER A 247 -3.49 -10.81 3.58
CA SER A 247 -4.46 -11.90 3.64
C SER A 247 -4.58 -12.44 5.06
N PHE A 248 -5.80 -12.55 5.54
CA PHE A 248 -6.13 -13.11 6.86
C PHE A 248 -6.87 -14.46 6.75
N SER A 249 -6.92 -15.03 5.56
CA SER A 249 -7.47 -16.39 5.37
C SER A 249 -6.43 -17.44 5.79
N PRO A 250 -6.79 -18.41 6.62
CA PRO A 250 -5.89 -19.52 6.96
C PRO A 250 -5.63 -20.47 5.80
N PHE A 251 -6.41 -20.35 4.71
CA PHE A 251 -6.30 -21.17 3.51
C PHE A 251 -5.40 -20.57 2.44
N ASP A 252 -4.99 -19.31 2.61
CA ASP A 252 -4.15 -18.63 1.64
C ASP A 252 -2.67 -18.92 1.91
N ASP A 253 -2.06 -19.70 1.06
CA ASP A 253 -0.63 -20.01 1.12
C ASP A 253 0.16 -19.17 0.10
N TYR A 254 0.95 -18.24 0.61
CA TYR A 254 1.90 -17.41 -0.13
C TYR A 254 3.37 -17.81 0.12
N SER A 255 3.63 -18.91 0.82
CA SER A 255 4.97 -19.34 1.25
C SER A 255 5.93 -19.58 0.09
N GLU A 256 5.44 -20.16 -1.00
CA GLU A 256 6.22 -20.40 -2.20
C GLU A 256 6.68 -19.08 -2.85
N ILE A 257 5.77 -18.13 -3.01
CA ILE A 257 6.07 -16.78 -3.53
C ILE A 257 7.08 -16.07 -2.62
N LEU A 258 6.86 -16.10 -1.30
CA LEU A 258 7.78 -15.51 -0.32
C LEU A 258 9.20 -16.07 -0.43
N THR A 259 9.31 -17.38 -0.61
CA THR A 259 10.60 -18.06 -0.74
C THR A 259 11.33 -17.64 -2.03
N HIS A 260 10.62 -17.54 -3.15
CA HIS A 260 11.19 -17.13 -4.41
C HIS A 260 11.60 -15.66 -4.44
N VAL A 261 10.76 -14.76 -3.90
CA VAL A 261 11.03 -13.32 -3.88
C VAL A 261 12.25 -13.00 -3.01
N ARG A 262 12.38 -13.58 -1.82
CA ARG A 262 13.53 -13.36 -0.92
C ARG A 262 14.88 -13.72 -1.54
N ARG A 263 14.91 -14.66 -2.47
CA ARG A 263 16.17 -15.14 -3.08
C ARG A 263 16.62 -14.35 -4.31
N ARG A 264 15.78 -13.60 -4.98
CA ARG A 264 16.05 -13.13 -6.36
C ARG A 264 15.89 -11.65 -6.63
N THR A 265 15.29 -10.85 -5.73
CA THR A 265 14.93 -9.48 -6.09
C THR A 265 15.36 -8.44 -5.06
N ALA A 266 15.74 -7.25 -5.57
CA ALA A 266 16.04 -6.07 -4.74
C ALA A 266 14.76 -5.32 -4.31
N MET A 267 13.59 -5.62 -4.92
CA MET A 267 12.33 -4.97 -4.58
C MET A 267 11.69 -5.64 -3.36
N PRO A 268 11.39 -4.89 -2.29
CA PRO A 268 10.80 -5.44 -1.07
C PRO A 268 9.42 -6.07 -1.31
N PHE A 269 9.16 -7.19 -0.65
CA PHE A 269 7.84 -7.81 -0.53
C PHE A 269 7.52 -8.00 0.94
N THR A 270 6.39 -7.49 1.38
CA THR A 270 5.91 -7.64 2.76
C THR A 270 4.57 -8.36 2.76
N TYR A 271 4.47 -9.44 3.53
CA TYR A 271 3.22 -10.14 3.78
C TYR A 271 2.65 -9.71 5.14
N ILE A 272 1.38 -9.34 5.14
CA ILE A 272 0.60 -8.94 6.31
C ILE A 272 -0.52 -9.96 6.48
N GLY A 273 -0.47 -10.78 7.52
CA GLY A 273 -1.48 -11.82 7.71
C GLY A 273 -1.10 -12.91 8.72
N ILE A 274 -1.92 -13.96 8.75
CA ILE A 274 -1.83 -15.03 9.77
C ILE A 274 -0.67 -16.00 9.48
N ASN A 275 -0.32 -16.23 8.22
CA ASN A 275 0.65 -17.25 7.79
C ASN A 275 2.09 -16.71 7.71
N GLN A 276 2.50 -15.88 8.65
CA GLN A 276 3.90 -15.50 8.78
C GLN A 276 4.69 -16.71 9.30
N GLN A 277 5.55 -17.30 8.45
CA GLN A 277 6.51 -18.28 8.95
C GLN A 277 7.43 -17.61 9.98
N PRO A 278 7.73 -18.26 11.12
CA PRO A 278 8.72 -17.75 12.06
C PRO A 278 10.02 -17.49 11.30
N SER A 279 10.61 -16.31 11.50
CA SER A 279 11.95 -16.01 10.98
C SER A 279 12.90 -17.16 11.37
N GLU A 280 13.70 -17.63 10.40
CA GLU A 280 14.73 -18.69 10.56
C GLU A 280 15.84 -18.28 11.57
N LYS A 281 15.50 -18.09 12.83
CA LYS A 281 16.46 -17.91 13.92
C LYS A 281 15.96 -18.61 15.17
N SER A 282 16.01 -19.94 15.14
CA SER A 282 16.27 -20.78 16.33
C SER A 282 16.36 -22.25 15.92
N GLU A 283 17.49 -22.63 15.32
CA GLU A 283 18.03 -23.96 15.53
C GLU A 283 18.63 -23.98 16.95
N ALA A 284 17.84 -24.22 17.95
CA ALA A 284 18.30 -24.71 19.26
C ALA A 284 17.09 -25.19 20.06
N GLU A 285 17.01 -26.51 20.18
CA GLU A 285 16.53 -27.32 21.30
C GLU A 285 15.47 -26.73 22.25
N SER A 286 14.32 -27.27 22.15
CA SER A 286 13.13 -27.34 23.01
C SER A 286 11.89 -26.82 22.26
N VAL A 287 10.90 -27.70 22.08
CA VAL A 287 9.60 -27.41 21.50
C VAL A 287 8.90 -26.35 22.37
N PRO A 288 8.87 -25.07 22.01
CA PRO A 288 8.08 -24.11 22.75
C PRO A 288 6.61 -24.39 22.43
N SER A 289 5.75 -24.34 23.42
CA SER A 289 4.30 -24.33 23.21
C SER A 289 3.95 -23.27 22.15
N PRO A 290 3.07 -23.56 21.18
CA PRO A 290 2.74 -22.65 20.09
C PRO A 290 2.27 -21.31 20.67
N ILE A 291 2.95 -20.22 20.30
CA ILE A 291 2.58 -18.88 20.73
C ILE A 291 1.18 -18.60 20.17
N PRO A 292 0.20 -18.17 20.99
CA PRO A 292 -1.13 -17.84 20.50
C PRO A 292 -1.06 -16.77 19.40
N LEU A 293 -1.81 -16.97 18.32
CA LEU A 293 -1.88 -16.04 17.18
C LEU A 293 -2.13 -14.59 17.62
N SER A 294 -3.02 -14.38 18.60
CA SER A 294 -3.32 -13.05 19.15
C SER A 294 -2.08 -12.34 19.70
N LYS A 295 -1.12 -13.06 20.25
CA LYS A 295 0.14 -12.50 20.75
C LYS A 295 1.11 -12.11 19.63
N ILE A 296 1.09 -12.87 18.54
CA ILE A 296 1.89 -12.55 17.33
C ILE A 296 1.34 -11.26 16.72
N LEU A 297 0.03 -11.16 16.49
CA LEU A 297 -0.62 -9.97 15.95
C LEU A 297 -0.42 -8.75 16.85
N GLU A 298 -0.50 -8.91 18.18
CA GLU A 298 -0.21 -7.83 19.13
C GLU A 298 1.24 -7.35 19.04
N HIS A 299 2.19 -8.27 18.92
CA HIS A 299 3.61 -7.94 18.77
C HIS A 299 3.87 -7.15 17.48
N ASP A 300 3.33 -7.62 16.36
CA ASP A 300 3.47 -6.98 15.05
C ASP A 300 2.84 -5.58 15.05
N PHE A 301 1.65 -5.44 15.64
CA PHE A 301 0.99 -4.15 15.82
C PHE A 301 1.88 -3.17 16.59
N ARG A 302 2.41 -3.59 17.74
CA ARG A 302 3.26 -2.73 18.58
C ARG A 302 4.53 -2.31 17.86
N THR A 303 5.20 -3.23 17.20
CA THR A 303 6.44 -2.98 16.47
C THR A 303 6.24 -1.98 15.34
N SER A 304 5.18 -2.12 14.55
CA SER A 304 4.88 -1.17 13.47
C SER A 304 4.38 0.18 14.01
N LEU A 305 3.60 0.17 15.09
CA LEU A 305 3.16 1.40 15.75
C LEU A 305 4.36 2.22 16.27
N ASP A 306 5.33 1.59 16.91
CA ASP A 306 6.53 2.27 17.39
C ASP A 306 7.29 2.95 16.26
N ARG A 307 7.47 2.27 15.12
CA ARG A 307 8.09 2.86 13.93
C ARG A 307 7.27 4.02 13.35
N CYS A 308 5.95 3.91 13.37
CA CYS A 308 5.06 5.00 12.95
C CYS A 308 5.16 6.23 13.86
N LEU A 309 5.28 6.02 15.18
CA LEU A 309 5.38 7.10 16.15
C LEU A 309 6.73 7.85 16.11
N GLN A 310 7.78 7.23 15.61
CA GLN A 310 9.09 7.86 15.41
C GLN A 310 9.11 8.86 14.24
N SER A 311 8.15 8.80 13.32
CA SER A 311 8.04 9.70 12.18
C SER A 311 6.84 10.62 12.32
N ASN A 312 7.06 11.94 12.29
CA ASN A 312 5.97 12.94 12.39
C ASN A 312 4.92 12.75 11.26
N ARG A 313 5.37 12.47 10.03
CA ARG A 313 4.48 12.19 8.90
C ARG A 313 3.62 10.96 9.14
N LYS A 314 4.24 9.83 9.50
CA LYS A 314 3.51 8.58 9.78
C LYS A 314 2.54 8.76 10.95
N ARG A 315 2.93 9.52 11.98
CA ARG A 315 2.06 9.88 13.11
C ARG A 315 0.85 10.71 12.66
N GLU A 316 1.06 11.70 11.80
CA GLU A 316 -0.03 12.51 11.25
C GLU A 316 -0.96 11.66 10.39
N MET A 317 -0.43 10.79 9.52
CA MET A 317 -1.22 9.87 8.72
C MET A 317 -2.01 8.89 9.59
N LEU A 318 -1.38 8.34 10.64
CA LEU A 318 -2.06 7.47 11.59
C LEU A 318 -3.20 8.21 12.29
N ASN A 319 -3.01 9.47 12.67
CA ASN A 319 -4.07 10.29 13.25
C ASN A 319 -5.25 10.49 12.29
N LYS A 320 -4.99 10.84 11.02
CA LYS A 320 -6.04 10.96 9.99
C LYS A 320 -6.76 9.63 9.76
N THR A 321 -6.01 8.54 9.68
CA THR A 321 -6.58 7.19 9.51
C THR A 321 -7.49 6.80 10.67
N ILE A 322 -7.06 7.02 11.92
CA ILE A 322 -7.89 6.78 13.11
C ILE A 322 -9.16 7.66 13.05
N GLN A 323 -9.05 8.90 12.61
CA GLN A 323 -10.20 9.80 12.49
C GLN A 323 -11.25 9.27 11.50
N VAL A 324 -10.85 8.67 10.40
CA VAL A 324 -11.77 8.01 9.45
C VAL A 324 -12.45 6.81 10.11
N LEU A 325 -11.68 5.99 10.84
CA LEU A 325 -12.20 4.81 11.53
C LEU A 325 -13.13 5.12 12.69
N GLU A 326 -13.03 6.30 13.31
CA GLU A 326 -13.91 6.73 14.41
C GLU A 326 -15.37 6.98 14.00
N SER A 327 -15.69 6.85 12.70
CA SER A 327 -17.08 6.64 12.26
C SER A 327 -17.70 5.37 12.84
N ASP A 328 -16.90 4.40 13.23
CA ASP A 328 -17.30 3.21 13.97
C ASP A 328 -17.24 3.46 15.49
N PRO A 329 -18.32 3.15 16.26
CA PRO A 329 -18.39 3.39 17.70
C PRO A 329 -17.29 2.68 18.51
N VAL A 330 -16.83 1.49 18.09
CA VAL A 330 -15.79 0.75 18.80
C VAL A 330 -14.45 1.48 18.70
N PHE A 331 -14.10 1.98 17.50
CA PHE A 331 -12.90 2.78 17.32
C PHE A 331 -13.00 4.12 18.04
N MET A 332 -14.16 4.79 18.04
CA MET A 332 -14.39 6.04 18.74
C MET A 332 -14.13 5.90 20.25
N HIS A 333 -14.52 4.78 20.86
CA HIS A 333 -14.34 4.52 22.30
C HIS A 333 -13.02 3.80 22.65
N SER A 334 -12.20 3.45 21.69
CA SER A 334 -11.00 2.61 21.88
C SER A 334 -9.81 3.29 22.54
N GLN A 335 -9.84 4.61 22.71
CA GLN A 335 -8.71 5.41 23.21
C GLN A 335 -7.44 5.33 22.34
N LEU A 336 -7.54 4.92 21.07
CA LEU A 336 -6.39 4.84 20.16
C LEU A 336 -5.68 6.19 19.97
N ARG A 337 -6.43 7.30 19.98
CA ARG A 337 -5.82 8.64 19.91
C ARG A 337 -4.89 8.96 21.08
N SER A 338 -5.10 8.38 22.25
CA SER A 338 -4.20 8.61 23.39
C SER A 338 -2.77 8.13 23.10
N LEU A 339 -2.62 7.10 22.26
CA LEU A 339 -1.32 6.59 21.82
C LEU A 339 -0.51 7.60 21.00
N LEU A 340 -1.18 8.59 20.39
CA LEU A 340 -0.54 9.62 19.57
C LEU A 340 -0.07 10.83 20.38
N ILE A 341 -0.63 11.04 21.56
CA ILE A 341 -0.45 12.25 22.40
C ILE A 341 0.65 12.05 23.44
N GLU A 342 0.88 10.82 23.88
CA GLU A 342 1.85 10.52 24.94
C GLU A 342 3.30 10.72 24.46
N ASN A 343 3.91 11.85 24.86
CA ASN A 343 5.32 12.17 24.60
C ASN A 343 6.32 11.33 25.44
N ASN A 344 5.87 10.37 26.24
CA ASN A 344 6.73 9.53 27.07
C ASN A 344 7.12 8.25 26.33
N PHE A 345 8.32 8.23 25.78
CA PHE A 345 8.93 7.12 25.04
C PHE A 345 9.00 5.76 25.78
N LEU A 346 8.70 5.69 27.06
CA LEU A 346 8.86 4.47 27.87
C LEU A 346 7.54 3.76 28.23
N THR A 347 6.38 4.39 28.06
CA THR A 347 5.08 3.84 28.48
C THR A 347 4.06 3.52 27.37
N PRO A 348 4.19 4.02 26.13
CA PRO A 348 3.21 3.78 25.06
C PRO A 348 3.05 2.30 24.71
N GLN A 349 4.14 1.55 24.71
CA GLN A 349 4.15 0.14 24.28
C GLN A 349 3.26 -0.78 25.12
N LYS A 350 3.23 -0.61 26.45
CA LYS A 350 2.40 -1.45 27.32
C LYS A 350 0.92 -1.12 27.20
N ASN A 351 0.59 0.15 26.94
CA ASN A 351 -0.79 0.58 26.76
C ASN A 351 -1.31 0.20 25.37
N ALA A 352 -0.49 0.28 24.33
CA ALA A 352 -0.86 -0.10 22.97
C ALA A 352 -1.35 -1.56 22.87
N GLY A 353 -0.61 -2.51 23.46
CA GLY A 353 -1.01 -3.91 23.49
C GLY A 353 -2.34 -4.13 24.23
N LYS A 354 -2.56 -3.43 25.36
CA LYS A 354 -3.82 -3.50 26.11
C LYS A 354 -5.01 -2.93 25.34
N ILE A 355 -4.82 -1.82 24.61
CA ILE A 355 -5.86 -1.23 23.76
C ILE A 355 -6.17 -2.18 22.62
N PHE A 356 -5.15 -2.68 21.92
CA PHE A 356 -5.29 -3.62 20.81
C PHE A 356 -6.03 -4.90 21.22
N SER A 357 -5.65 -5.51 22.35
CA SER A 357 -6.26 -6.76 22.83
C SER A 357 -7.73 -6.61 23.28
N ARG A 358 -8.23 -5.39 23.52
CA ARG A 358 -9.64 -5.11 23.83
C ARG A 358 -10.52 -4.96 22.57
N LEU A 359 -9.92 -4.77 21.41
CA LEU A 359 -10.64 -4.70 20.15
C LEU A 359 -11.19 -6.09 19.77
N SER A 360 -12.33 -6.13 19.07
CA SER A 360 -12.79 -7.39 18.47
C SER A 360 -11.82 -7.85 17.37
N SER A 361 -11.89 -9.13 16.98
CA SER A 361 -10.99 -9.69 15.96
C SER A 361 -10.97 -8.88 14.65
N GLY A 362 -12.12 -8.46 14.13
CA GLY A 362 -12.21 -7.63 12.93
C GLY A 362 -11.55 -6.25 13.10
N HIS A 363 -11.76 -5.59 14.25
CA HIS A 363 -11.11 -4.32 14.54
C HIS A 363 -9.58 -4.47 14.71
N GLN A 364 -9.11 -5.58 15.30
CA GLN A 364 -7.69 -5.90 15.41
C GLN A 364 -7.04 -6.06 14.03
N VAL A 365 -7.69 -6.81 13.14
CA VAL A 365 -7.23 -7.03 11.76
C VAL A 365 -7.09 -5.70 11.02
N ILE A 366 -8.11 -4.83 11.06
CA ILE A 366 -8.07 -3.52 10.40
C ILE A 366 -6.95 -2.64 11.00
N MET A 367 -6.90 -2.56 12.31
CA MET A 367 -5.91 -1.68 12.96
C MET A 367 -4.48 -2.13 12.68
N LEU A 368 -4.22 -3.44 12.75
CA LEU A 368 -2.93 -4.02 12.39
C LEU A 368 -2.58 -3.73 10.93
N THR A 369 -3.52 -4.00 10.01
CA THR A 369 -3.31 -3.77 8.57
C THR A 369 -2.98 -2.31 8.28
N LEU A 370 -3.76 -1.37 8.80
CA LEU A 370 -3.54 0.06 8.52
C LEU A 370 -2.25 0.57 9.15
N VAL A 371 -1.90 0.16 10.36
CA VAL A 371 -0.63 0.53 10.99
C VAL A 371 0.56 -0.03 10.22
N GLN A 372 0.51 -1.29 9.79
CA GLN A 372 1.55 -1.88 8.96
C GLN A 372 1.61 -1.25 7.56
N LEU A 373 0.46 -0.93 6.95
CA LEU A 373 0.45 -0.18 5.71
C LEU A 373 1.15 1.18 5.87
N ILE A 374 0.80 1.97 6.89
CA ILE A 374 1.46 3.28 7.16
C ILE A 374 2.97 3.10 7.38
N ASP A 375 3.37 2.00 8.02
CA ASP A 375 4.78 1.74 8.27
C ASP A 375 5.57 1.41 6.99
N TYR A 376 5.00 0.61 6.09
CA TYR A 376 5.68 0.11 4.89
C TYR A 376 5.34 0.85 3.59
N LEU A 377 4.30 1.70 3.56
CA LEU A 377 3.91 2.43 2.35
C LEU A 377 5.00 3.42 1.92
N THR A 378 5.34 3.34 0.64
CA THR A 378 6.18 4.31 -0.08
C THR A 378 5.47 4.73 -1.37
N GLU A 379 5.97 5.74 -2.08
CA GLU A 379 5.36 6.14 -3.35
C GLU A 379 5.33 4.98 -4.34
N ARG A 380 4.18 4.80 -5.01
CA ARG A 380 3.92 3.70 -5.94
C ARG A 380 4.05 2.29 -5.32
N THR A 381 3.68 2.14 -4.07
CA THR A 381 3.47 0.81 -3.49
C THR A 381 2.28 0.13 -4.17
N PHE A 382 2.43 -1.15 -4.48
CA PHE A 382 1.34 -2.02 -4.90
C PHE A 382 0.81 -2.81 -3.70
N VAL A 383 -0.41 -2.54 -3.31
CA VAL A 383 -1.08 -3.23 -2.19
C VAL A 383 -2.03 -4.28 -2.77
N ILE A 384 -1.96 -5.49 -2.28
CA ILE A 384 -2.84 -6.58 -2.66
C ILE A 384 -3.61 -7.02 -1.43
N LEU A 385 -4.94 -7.10 -1.55
CA LEU A 385 -5.81 -7.61 -0.50
C LEU A 385 -6.62 -8.78 -1.04
N ASP A 386 -6.53 -9.93 -0.38
CA ASP A 386 -7.33 -11.11 -0.71
C ASP A 386 -8.43 -11.30 0.33
N GLU A 387 -9.68 -11.18 -0.10
CA GLU A 387 -10.91 -11.29 0.69
C GLU A 387 -10.87 -10.51 2.02
N PRO A 388 -10.63 -9.18 1.99
CA PRO A 388 -10.53 -8.37 3.21
C PRO A 388 -11.85 -8.28 3.99
N GLU A 389 -12.98 -8.65 3.38
CA GLU A 389 -14.30 -8.70 4.02
C GLU A 389 -14.42 -9.79 5.09
N ASN A 390 -13.53 -10.77 5.10
CA ASN A 390 -13.55 -11.82 6.10
C ASN A 390 -13.45 -11.23 7.51
N HIS A 391 -14.42 -11.56 8.38
CA HIS A 391 -14.53 -11.06 9.75
C HIS A 391 -14.95 -9.58 9.91
N LEU A 392 -15.33 -8.87 8.83
CA LEU A 392 -15.74 -7.47 8.88
C LEU A 392 -17.24 -7.30 8.59
N HIS A 393 -17.92 -6.52 9.40
CA HIS A 393 -19.29 -6.10 9.06
C HIS A 393 -19.28 -4.96 8.02
N PRO A 394 -20.33 -4.80 7.20
CA PRO A 394 -20.35 -3.88 6.06
C PRO A 394 -19.90 -2.44 6.35
N PRO A 395 -20.43 -1.72 7.37
CA PRO A 395 -19.97 -0.36 7.66
C PRO A 395 -18.48 -0.26 7.99
N LEU A 396 -17.94 -1.22 8.72
CA LEU A 396 -16.52 -1.25 9.09
C LEU A 396 -15.64 -1.54 7.87
N LEU A 397 -16.12 -2.40 6.96
CA LEU A 397 -15.44 -2.66 5.68
C LEU A 397 -15.37 -1.39 4.82
N SER A 398 -16.48 -0.64 4.68
CA SER A 398 -16.49 0.65 3.98
C SER A 398 -15.52 1.65 4.59
N ALA A 399 -15.51 1.80 5.92
CA ALA A 399 -14.56 2.68 6.61
C ALA A 399 -13.09 2.26 6.35
N PHE A 400 -12.80 0.96 6.33
CA PHE A 400 -11.48 0.44 6.00
C PHE A 400 -11.07 0.79 4.56
N ILE A 401 -11.96 0.58 3.58
CA ILE A 401 -11.67 0.89 2.16
C ILE A 401 -11.45 2.40 1.97
N ARG A 402 -12.21 3.25 2.66
CA ARG A 402 -12.00 4.72 2.63
C ARG A 402 -10.65 5.10 3.23
N ALA A 403 -10.30 4.57 4.39
CA ALA A 403 -9.00 4.80 5.02
C ALA A 403 -7.83 4.35 4.13
N LEU A 404 -7.95 3.16 3.51
CA LEU A 404 -6.97 2.65 2.54
C LEU A 404 -6.86 3.58 1.32
N SER A 405 -7.98 4.04 0.77
CA SER A 405 -7.99 4.97 -0.37
C SER A 405 -7.22 6.26 -0.07
N GLU A 406 -7.46 6.87 1.09
CA GLU A 406 -6.75 8.08 1.51
C GLU A 406 -5.25 7.85 1.68
N LEU A 407 -4.85 6.72 2.26
CA LEU A 407 -3.44 6.35 2.37
C LEU A 407 -2.78 6.23 0.99
N LEU A 408 -3.41 5.53 0.06
CA LEU A 408 -2.88 5.30 -1.28
C LEU A 408 -2.78 6.59 -2.10
N ILE A 409 -3.75 7.51 -1.98
CA ILE A 409 -3.70 8.82 -2.66
C ILE A 409 -2.44 9.58 -2.24
N ASN A 410 -2.13 9.62 -0.94
CA ASN A 410 -0.96 10.34 -0.43
C ASN A 410 0.39 9.80 -0.95
N TYR A 411 0.43 8.51 -1.29
CA TYR A 411 1.65 7.85 -1.80
C TYR A 411 1.60 7.53 -3.30
N ASN A 412 0.57 8.00 -4.02
CA ASN A 412 0.33 7.59 -5.41
C ASN A 412 0.44 6.06 -5.59
N GLY A 413 0.05 5.34 -4.56
CA GLY A 413 0.01 3.88 -4.55
C GLY A 413 -1.25 3.36 -5.23
N VAL A 414 -1.30 2.05 -5.45
CA VAL A 414 -2.47 1.36 -5.99
C VAL A 414 -2.75 0.10 -5.18
N ALA A 415 -4.03 -0.17 -4.92
CA ALA A 415 -4.47 -1.45 -4.37
C ALA A 415 -5.22 -2.28 -5.42
N LEU A 416 -5.03 -3.59 -5.36
CA LEU A 416 -5.82 -4.59 -6.03
C LEU A 416 -6.51 -5.47 -4.98
N ILE A 417 -7.83 -5.46 -4.96
CA ILE A 417 -8.64 -6.21 -4.00
C ILE A 417 -9.36 -7.34 -4.74
N ALA A 418 -9.10 -8.59 -4.34
CA ALA A 418 -9.96 -9.70 -4.72
C ALA A 418 -11.05 -9.88 -3.66
N THR A 419 -12.30 -9.94 -4.11
CA THR A 419 -13.45 -9.95 -3.19
C THR A 419 -14.65 -10.69 -3.80
N HIS A 420 -15.55 -11.08 -2.93
CA HIS A 420 -16.91 -11.47 -3.30
C HIS A 420 -17.97 -10.52 -2.70
N SER A 421 -17.55 -9.43 -2.05
CA SER A 421 -18.43 -8.49 -1.36
C SER A 421 -18.84 -7.31 -2.25
N PRO A 422 -20.17 -7.13 -2.49
CA PRO A 422 -20.66 -5.95 -3.19
C PRO A 422 -20.43 -4.64 -2.42
N VAL A 423 -20.19 -4.70 -1.11
CA VAL A 423 -19.93 -3.53 -0.26
C VAL A 423 -18.66 -2.81 -0.70
N ILE A 424 -17.61 -3.54 -1.08
CA ILE A 424 -16.38 -2.95 -1.59
C ILE A 424 -16.61 -2.22 -2.91
N LEU A 425 -17.52 -2.73 -3.77
CA LEU A 425 -17.84 -2.09 -5.04
C LEU A 425 -18.49 -0.71 -4.87
N GLN A 426 -19.24 -0.50 -3.78
CA GLN A 426 -19.85 0.80 -3.49
C GLN A 426 -18.82 1.92 -3.27
N GLU A 427 -17.58 1.57 -2.92
CA GLU A 427 -16.52 2.51 -2.60
C GLU A 427 -15.62 2.83 -3.79
N VAL A 428 -15.80 2.17 -4.95
CA VAL A 428 -14.95 2.33 -6.13
C VAL A 428 -15.76 2.55 -7.41
N PRO A 429 -15.28 3.36 -8.37
CA PRO A 429 -15.97 3.56 -9.64
C PRO A 429 -15.89 2.31 -10.52
N ARG A 430 -16.89 2.13 -11.39
CA ARG A 430 -16.99 1.02 -12.36
C ARG A 430 -15.71 0.83 -13.17
N SER A 431 -15.04 1.90 -13.51
CA SER A 431 -13.77 1.87 -14.26
C SER A 431 -12.65 1.14 -13.52
N CYS A 432 -12.76 0.99 -12.19
CA CYS A 432 -11.80 0.28 -11.34
C CYS A 432 -12.23 -1.16 -11.01
N VAL A 433 -13.37 -1.64 -11.51
CA VAL A 433 -13.89 -2.98 -11.21
C VAL A 433 -13.74 -3.90 -12.40
N TRP A 434 -13.25 -5.12 -12.14
CA TRP A 434 -13.25 -6.24 -13.07
C TRP A 434 -14.09 -7.39 -12.51
N LYS A 435 -15.10 -7.79 -13.25
CA LYS A 435 -15.89 -9.00 -12.99
C LYS A 435 -15.24 -10.17 -13.69
N ILE A 436 -14.83 -11.18 -12.92
CA ILE A 436 -14.22 -12.41 -13.42
C ILE A 436 -15.26 -13.52 -13.39
N ASP A 437 -15.45 -14.13 -14.54
CA ASP A 437 -16.28 -15.31 -14.71
C ASP A 437 -15.42 -16.46 -15.26
N ARG A 438 -15.78 -17.69 -14.88
CA ARG A 438 -15.10 -18.89 -15.33
C ARG A 438 -16.11 -19.92 -15.80
N SER A 439 -15.92 -20.41 -17.02
CA SER A 439 -16.69 -21.52 -17.59
C SER A 439 -15.73 -22.62 -18.05
N GLY A 440 -15.62 -23.68 -17.24
CA GLY A 440 -14.63 -24.74 -17.45
C GLY A 440 -13.20 -24.21 -17.35
N SER A 441 -12.43 -24.33 -18.43
CA SER A 441 -11.06 -23.81 -18.54
C SER A 441 -11.00 -22.33 -18.96
N LYS A 442 -12.08 -21.78 -19.53
CA LYS A 442 -12.11 -20.40 -20.03
C LYS A 442 -12.39 -19.41 -18.92
N VAL A 443 -11.51 -18.42 -18.79
CA VAL A 443 -11.67 -17.27 -17.90
C VAL A 443 -12.07 -16.07 -18.76
N SER A 444 -13.04 -15.29 -18.31
CA SER A 444 -13.42 -14.01 -18.91
C SER A 444 -13.38 -12.89 -17.87
N ALA A 445 -13.02 -11.70 -18.33
CA ALA A 445 -12.97 -10.51 -17.47
C ALA A 445 -13.74 -9.37 -18.17
N ASN A 446 -14.75 -8.86 -17.51
CA ASN A 446 -15.61 -7.81 -18.03
C ASN A 446 -15.71 -6.65 -17.04
N ARG A 447 -15.98 -5.44 -17.54
CA ARG A 447 -16.41 -4.32 -16.69
C ARG A 447 -17.87 -4.50 -16.30
N LEU A 448 -18.28 -3.92 -15.17
CA LEU A 448 -19.69 -3.88 -14.80
C LEU A 448 -20.50 -3.08 -15.84
N GLU A 449 -21.75 -3.43 -16.04
CA GLU A 449 -22.65 -2.66 -16.91
C GLU A 449 -23.15 -1.38 -16.23
N ILE A 450 -23.35 -1.43 -14.91
CA ILE A 450 -23.81 -0.30 -14.09
C ILE A 450 -22.66 0.42 -13.39
N GLU A 451 -22.85 1.69 -13.00
CA GLU A 451 -21.89 2.39 -12.12
C GLU A 451 -21.95 1.78 -10.72
N SER A 452 -20.76 1.54 -10.13
CA SER A 452 -20.64 0.89 -8.83
C SER A 452 -20.57 1.86 -7.67
N PHE A 453 -19.91 3.00 -7.85
CA PHE A 453 -19.73 3.96 -6.77
C PHE A 453 -21.09 4.51 -6.27
N GLY A 454 -21.41 4.22 -5.01
CA GLY A 454 -22.67 4.63 -4.38
C GLY A 454 -23.91 3.85 -4.84
N ALA A 455 -23.78 2.80 -5.66
CA ALA A 455 -24.90 1.95 -6.05
C ALA A 455 -25.45 1.13 -4.88
N THR A 456 -26.70 0.64 -4.97
CA THR A 456 -27.26 -0.21 -3.92
C THR A 456 -26.65 -1.62 -3.92
N ILE A 457 -26.50 -2.22 -2.74
CA ILE A 457 -25.96 -3.60 -2.61
C ILE A 457 -26.79 -4.58 -3.44
N GLY A 458 -28.11 -4.44 -3.44
CA GLY A 458 -29.00 -5.32 -4.22
C GLY A 458 -28.76 -5.25 -5.72
N SER A 459 -28.55 -4.04 -6.30
CA SER A 459 -28.22 -3.91 -7.72
C SER A 459 -26.84 -4.48 -8.05
N LEU A 460 -25.84 -4.25 -7.20
CA LEU A 460 -24.51 -4.80 -7.39
C LEU A 460 -24.49 -6.33 -7.25
N THR A 461 -25.24 -6.87 -6.30
CA THR A 461 -25.38 -8.32 -6.13
C THR A 461 -26.02 -8.97 -7.37
N ARG A 462 -27.05 -8.33 -7.94
CA ARG A 462 -27.67 -8.80 -9.19
C ARG A 462 -26.73 -8.71 -10.38
N GLU A 463 -25.97 -7.64 -10.49
CA GLU A 463 -24.99 -7.44 -11.55
C GLU A 463 -23.90 -8.50 -11.54
N VAL A 464 -23.37 -8.82 -10.35
CA VAL A 464 -22.25 -9.76 -10.20
C VAL A 464 -22.72 -11.22 -10.20
N PHE A 465 -23.81 -11.54 -9.49
CA PHE A 465 -24.26 -12.90 -9.19
C PHE A 465 -25.64 -13.23 -9.78
N GLY A 466 -26.11 -12.47 -10.74
CA GLY A 466 -27.51 -12.47 -11.20
C GLY A 466 -28.15 -13.83 -11.50
N LEU A 467 -27.40 -14.79 -12.07
CA LEU A 467 -27.93 -16.14 -12.32
C LEU A 467 -28.16 -16.90 -11.02
N GLU A 468 -27.20 -16.85 -10.06
CA GLU A 468 -27.33 -17.53 -8.77
C GLU A 468 -28.46 -16.96 -7.92
N VAL A 469 -28.62 -15.63 -7.95
CA VAL A 469 -29.72 -14.96 -7.23
C VAL A 469 -31.08 -15.44 -7.77
N ARG A 470 -31.21 -15.63 -9.08
CA ARG A 470 -32.46 -16.12 -9.69
C ARG A 470 -32.75 -17.58 -9.42
N GLU A 471 -31.73 -18.41 -9.30
CA GLU A 471 -31.85 -19.87 -9.12
C GLU A 471 -31.77 -20.32 -7.64
N SER A 472 -31.62 -19.39 -6.70
CA SER A 472 -31.46 -19.70 -5.28
C SER A 472 -32.34 -18.82 -4.40
N GLY A 473 -32.48 -19.24 -3.13
CA GLY A 473 -33.15 -18.48 -2.10
C GLY A 473 -34.63 -18.17 -2.42
N PHE A 474 -35.11 -17.02 -1.95
CA PHE A 474 -36.51 -16.60 -2.08
C PHE A 474 -36.93 -16.36 -3.53
N HIS A 475 -36.03 -15.98 -4.43
CA HIS A 475 -36.30 -15.80 -5.85
C HIS A 475 -36.83 -17.08 -6.47
N LYS A 476 -36.17 -18.21 -6.23
CA LYS A 476 -36.57 -19.52 -6.74
C LYS A 476 -37.95 -19.92 -6.20
N ILE A 477 -38.15 -19.76 -4.90
CA ILE A 477 -39.43 -20.09 -4.25
C ILE A 477 -40.56 -19.29 -4.87
N LEU A 478 -40.40 -17.98 -5.04
CA LEU A 478 -41.43 -17.14 -5.66
C LEU A 478 -41.67 -17.50 -7.12
N CYS A 479 -40.63 -17.80 -7.90
CA CYS A 479 -40.76 -18.27 -9.27
C CYS A 479 -41.56 -19.60 -9.36
N GLU A 480 -41.36 -20.53 -8.44
CA GLU A 480 -42.07 -21.81 -8.38
C GLU A 480 -43.57 -21.60 -8.05
N GLU A 481 -43.89 -20.70 -7.11
CA GLU A 481 -45.25 -20.35 -6.76
C GLU A 481 -45.99 -19.70 -7.95
N VAL A 482 -45.36 -18.77 -8.66
CA VAL A 482 -45.93 -18.14 -9.85
C VAL A 482 -46.14 -19.16 -10.99
N LYS A 483 -45.16 -20.06 -11.23
CA LYS A 483 -45.28 -21.14 -12.23
C LYS A 483 -46.36 -22.13 -11.87
N SER A 484 -46.71 -22.30 -10.60
CA SER A 484 -47.79 -23.13 -10.13
C SER A 484 -49.18 -22.50 -10.36
N GLY A 485 -49.25 -21.27 -10.92
CA GLY A 485 -50.48 -20.58 -11.31
C GLY A 485 -51.19 -19.85 -10.17
N HIS A 486 -50.51 -19.65 -9.01
CA HIS A 486 -51.11 -18.88 -7.93
C HIS A 486 -51.10 -17.37 -8.23
N SER A 487 -52.17 -16.69 -7.81
CA SER A 487 -52.29 -15.23 -7.93
C SER A 487 -51.38 -14.51 -6.90
N TYR A 488 -51.21 -13.18 -7.11
CA TYR A 488 -50.44 -12.34 -6.19
C TYR A 488 -50.96 -12.44 -4.75
N GLU A 489 -52.27 -12.31 -4.58
CA GLU A 489 -52.95 -12.34 -3.29
C GLU A 489 -52.78 -13.71 -2.62
N GLU A 490 -52.94 -14.80 -3.37
CA GLU A 490 -52.79 -16.15 -2.87
C GLU A 490 -51.36 -16.41 -2.39
N ILE A 491 -50.34 -15.97 -3.14
CA ILE A 491 -48.95 -16.14 -2.75
C ILE A 491 -48.65 -15.32 -1.49
N VAL A 492 -49.09 -14.05 -1.42
CA VAL A 492 -48.90 -13.20 -0.24
C VAL A 492 -49.51 -13.82 1.02
N GLU A 493 -50.75 -14.38 0.89
CA GLU A 493 -51.43 -15.06 2.00
C GLU A 493 -50.71 -16.37 2.39
N ARG A 494 -50.23 -17.18 1.45
CA ARG A 494 -49.44 -18.40 1.71
C ARG A 494 -48.18 -18.12 2.48
N PHE A 495 -47.58 -16.95 2.30
CA PHE A 495 -46.42 -16.47 3.06
C PHE A 495 -46.81 -15.68 4.32
N ASN A 496 -48.04 -15.78 4.79
CA ASN A 496 -48.57 -15.08 5.98
C ASN A 496 -48.35 -13.56 5.94
N ARG A 497 -48.24 -12.97 4.75
CA ARG A 497 -47.83 -11.56 4.52
C ARG A 497 -46.44 -11.22 5.06
N GLU A 498 -45.56 -12.21 5.24
CA GLU A 498 -44.17 -12.05 5.72
C GLU A 498 -43.19 -11.97 4.53
N LEU A 499 -43.51 -11.12 3.53
CA LEU A 499 -42.65 -10.84 2.39
C LEU A 499 -42.06 -9.43 2.52
N GLY A 500 -40.74 -9.29 2.38
CA GLY A 500 -40.09 -7.99 2.34
C GLY A 500 -40.33 -7.26 1.00
N ASP A 501 -40.04 -5.96 0.96
CA ASP A 501 -40.31 -5.09 -0.18
C ASP A 501 -39.71 -5.61 -1.50
N GLU A 502 -38.50 -6.17 -1.47
CA GLU A 502 -37.84 -6.74 -2.66
C GLU A 502 -38.58 -7.99 -3.17
N ALA A 503 -39.05 -8.84 -2.26
CA ALA A 503 -39.81 -10.03 -2.60
C ALA A 503 -41.17 -9.68 -3.20
N LEU A 504 -41.86 -8.67 -2.65
CA LEU A 504 -43.13 -8.16 -3.18
C LEU A 504 -42.95 -7.54 -4.58
N ALA A 505 -41.92 -6.72 -4.78
CA ALA A 505 -41.64 -6.13 -6.10
C ALA A 505 -41.28 -7.20 -7.15
N LEU A 506 -40.50 -8.21 -6.75
CA LEU A 506 -40.17 -9.33 -7.61
C LEU A 506 -41.41 -10.14 -7.98
N LEU A 507 -42.25 -10.47 -7.00
CA LEU A 507 -43.50 -11.23 -7.20
C LEU A 507 -44.40 -10.51 -8.18
N HIS A 508 -44.57 -9.20 -8.03
CA HIS A 508 -45.37 -8.39 -8.96
C HIS A 508 -44.83 -8.45 -10.40
N THR A 509 -43.48 -8.36 -10.53
CA THR A 509 -42.82 -8.45 -11.84
C THR A 509 -42.99 -9.83 -12.47
N LEU A 510 -42.82 -10.90 -11.70
CA LEU A 510 -42.95 -12.29 -12.19
C LEU A 510 -44.36 -12.60 -12.67
N ILE A 511 -45.39 -12.14 -11.96
CA ILE A 511 -46.79 -12.32 -12.36
C ILE A 511 -47.09 -11.54 -13.63
N MET A 512 -46.61 -10.30 -13.76
CA MET A 512 -46.79 -9.54 -15.00
C MET A 512 -46.15 -10.25 -16.21
N LEU A 513 -44.91 -10.76 -16.05
CA LEU A 513 -44.22 -11.49 -17.11
C LEU A 513 -44.97 -12.80 -17.48
N ASN A 514 -45.41 -13.56 -16.48
CA ASN A 514 -46.17 -14.81 -16.72
C ASN A 514 -47.49 -14.57 -17.44
N ASN A 515 -48.15 -13.43 -17.17
CA ASN A 515 -49.37 -13.03 -17.89
C ASN A 515 -49.11 -12.60 -19.34
N ILE A 516 -47.90 -12.06 -19.64
CA ILE A 516 -47.50 -11.69 -21.01
C ILE A 516 -47.15 -12.93 -21.83
N ASP A 517 -46.46 -13.92 -21.23
CA ASP A 517 -46.10 -15.18 -21.90
C ASP A 517 -47.32 -16.11 -22.16
N GLN A 518 -48.47 -15.84 -21.53
CA GLN A 518 -49.75 -16.55 -21.74
C GLN A 518 -50.66 -15.88 -22.77
N LEU A 519 -50.33 -14.69 -23.27
CA LEU A 519 -51.00 -13.99 -24.37
C LEU A 519 -50.27 -14.20 -25.70
#